data_0da6015f58fcf0d5ccd211ceba26e331
#
_entry.id   0da6015f58fcf0d5ccd211ceba26e331
#
_cell.length_a   1.000
_cell.length_b   1.000
_cell.length_c   1.000
_cell.angle_alpha   90.00
_cell.angle_beta   90.00
_cell.angle_gamma   90.00
#
_symmetry.space_group_name_H-M   'P 1'
#
loop_
_entity.id
_entity.type
_entity.pdbx_description
1 polymer ?
#
loop_
_entity_poly.entity_id
_entity_poly.type
_entity_poly.pdbx_seq_one_letter_code
_entity_poly.pdbx_strand_id
1 'polypeptide(L)'
;MRGTVVAQTTDIPEGSGKVIVRDKLVITQPKKGDFRAYSAVCTHSGCTIQEVTEADNIHCLCHGSEFDIATGEVLKGPATEPLEKFGVTVKGTDIVLDEDE
;
A
#
# COMPACT_ATOMS: atom_id res chain seq x y z
N MET A 1 -12.75 -16.52 6.53
CA MET A 1 -12.97 -15.86 7.04
C MET A 1 -12.71 -14.76 6.96
N ARG A 2 -12.68 -14.04 7.15
CA ARG A 2 -12.69 -13.15 6.93
C ARG A 2 -12.21 -12.11 7.19
N GLY A 3 -11.83 -11.36 7.01
CA GLY A 3 -11.15 -10.15 6.95
C GLY A 3 -10.47 -9.77 8.23
N THR A 4 -9.24 -9.35 8.14
CA THR A 4 -8.47 -8.86 9.26
C THR A 4 -8.42 -7.35 9.21
N VAL A 5 -8.68 -6.68 10.33
CA VAL A 5 -8.52 -5.23 10.40
C VAL A 5 -7.03 -4.92 10.35
N VAL A 6 -6.62 -4.16 9.34
CA VAL A 6 -5.20 -3.85 9.16
C VAL A 6 -4.87 -2.40 9.49
N ALA A 7 -5.85 -1.51 9.48
CA ALA A 7 -5.64 -0.10 9.79
C ALA A 7 -6.98 0.56 10.05
N GLN A 8 -6.95 1.81 10.47
CA GLN A 8 -8.14 2.64 10.62
C GLN A 8 -8.13 3.69 9.53
N THR A 9 -9.32 4.11 9.08
CA THR A 9 -9.40 5.12 8.01
C THR A 9 -8.70 6.41 8.42
N THR A 10 -8.71 6.72 9.70
CA THR A 10 -8.07 7.94 10.22
C THR A 10 -6.55 7.85 10.22
N ASP A 11 -5.99 6.64 10.04
CA ASP A 11 -4.54 6.47 9.99
C ASP A 11 -3.95 6.79 8.62
N ILE A 12 -4.80 6.84 7.60
CA ILE A 12 -4.33 6.93 6.22
C ILE A 12 -4.69 8.31 5.66
N PRO A 13 -3.70 9.17 5.42
CA PRO A 13 -4.00 10.52 4.89
C PRO A 13 -4.56 10.45 3.48
N GLU A 14 -5.46 11.37 3.18
CA GLU A 14 -5.98 11.51 1.83
C GLU A 14 -4.85 11.92 0.90
N GLY A 15 -4.78 11.29 -0.26
CA GLY A 15 -3.74 11.57 -1.24
C GLY A 15 -2.39 10.97 -0.89
N SER A 16 -2.33 10.08 0.09
CA SER A 16 -1.09 9.50 0.52
C SER A 16 -1.33 8.06 1.00
N GLY A 17 -0.53 7.59 1.94
CA GLY A 17 -0.67 6.23 2.44
C GLY A 17 0.22 5.99 3.63
N LYS A 18 0.19 4.75 4.10
CA LYS A 18 0.96 4.34 5.25
C LYS A 18 1.39 2.89 5.09
N VAL A 19 2.62 2.60 5.48
CA VAL A 19 3.14 1.23 5.48
C VAL A 19 2.74 0.57 6.79
N ILE A 20 2.09 -0.58 6.69
CA ILE A 20 1.71 -1.39 7.85
C ILE A 20 2.72 -2.51 7.94
N VAL A 21 3.77 -2.28 8.70
CA VAL A 21 4.93 -3.18 8.75
C VAL A 21 4.53 -4.56 9.22
N ARG A 22 3.66 -4.63 10.22
CA ARG A 22 3.24 -5.90 10.81
C ARG A 22 2.67 -6.85 9.76
N ASP A 23 1.89 -6.31 8.83
CA ASP A 23 1.19 -7.12 7.84
C ASP A 23 1.88 -7.07 6.47
N LYS A 24 2.97 -6.33 6.36
CA LYS A 24 3.71 -6.14 5.11
C LYS A 24 2.81 -5.61 4.01
N LEU A 25 2.03 -4.60 4.35
CA LEU A 25 1.09 -3.96 3.44
C LEU A 25 1.35 -2.46 3.37
N VAL A 26 0.99 -1.87 2.24
CA VAL A 26 0.89 -0.43 2.09
C VAL A 26 -0.57 -0.12 1.85
N ILE A 27 -1.17 0.68 2.73
CA ILE A 27 -2.55 1.10 2.58
C ILE A 27 -2.53 2.54 2.10
N THR A 28 -3.21 2.81 0.99
CA THR A 28 -3.21 4.14 0.40
C THR A 28 -4.63 4.68 0.32
N GLN A 29 -4.73 6.01 0.21
CA GLN A 29 -6.01 6.69 -0.01
C GLN A 29 -5.79 7.72 -1.12
N PRO A 30 -5.81 7.28 -2.40
CA PRO A 30 -5.57 8.22 -3.51
C PRO A 30 -6.58 9.34 -3.57
N LYS A 31 -7.83 9.05 -3.21
CA LYS A 31 -8.90 10.01 -3.14
C LYS A 31 -9.64 9.78 -1.84
N LYS A 32 -10.32 10.80 -1.35
CA LYS A 32 -11.06 10.70 -0.11
C LYS A 32 -12.02 9.51 -0.16
N GLY A 33 -11.88 8.60 0.79
CA GLY A 33 -12.73 7.42 0.91
C GLY A 33 -12.35 6.25 0.02
N ASP A 34 -11.34 6.40 -0.83
CA ASP A 34 -10.90 5.34 -1.74
C ASP A 34 -9.63 4.73 -1.18
N PHE A 35 -9.76 3.60 -0.50
CA PHE A 35 -8.64 2.92 0.15
C PHE A 35 -8.19 1.74 -0.67
N ARG A 36 -6.87 1.58 -0.79
CA ARG A 36 -6.27 0.50 -1.57
C ARG A 36 -5.14 -0.11 -0.79
N ALA A 37 -4.85 -1.39 -1.05
CA ALA A 37 -3.80 -2.10 -0.35
C ALA A 37 -2.87 -2.75 -1.36
N TYR A 38 -1.59 -2.68 -1.06
CA TYR A 38 -0.54 -3.30 -1.88
C TYR A 38 0.42 -4.04 -0.99
N SER A 39 1.12 -5.01 -1.56
CA SER A 39 2.20 -5.68 -0.87
C SER A 39 3.31 -4.67 -0.58
N ALA A 40 3.87 -4.72 0.63
CA ALA A 40 5.02 -3.89 0.98
C ALA A 40 6.34 -4.57 0.61
N VAL A 41 6.27 -5.60 -0.22
CA VAL A 41 7.48 -6.27 -0.71
C VAL A 41 7.81 -5.72 -2.08
N CYS A 42 9.00 -5.10 -2.20
CA CYS A 42 9.44 -4.50 -3.45
C CYS A 42 9.65 -5.58 -4.49
N THR A 43 9.05 -5.39 -5.67
CA THR A 43 9.11 -6.41 -6.73
C THR A 43 10.52 -6.57 -7.31
N HIS A 44 11.37 -5.55 -7.15
CA HIS A 44 12.73 -5.62 -7.68
C HIS A 44 13.62 -6.55 -6.85
N SER A 45 13.62 -6.38 -5.53
CA SER A 45 14.63 -7.04 -4.71
C SER A 45 14.07 -7.78 -3.51
N GLY A 46 12.76 -7.75 -3.31
CA GLY A 46 12.16 -8.38 -2.15
C GLY A 46 12.33 -7.60 -0.86
N CYS A 47 12.91 -6.41 -0.92
CA CYS A 47 13.02 -5.54 0.25
C CYS A 47 11.66 -5.09 0.71
N THR A 48 11.50 -4.93 2.02
CA THR A 48 10.27 -4.37 2.57
C THR A 48 10.24 -2.87 2.30
N ILE A 49 9.14 -2.41 1.71
CA ILE A 49 8.90 -0.99 1.51
C ILE A 49 8.69 -0.34 2.86
N GLN A 50 9.25 0.85 3.05
CA GLN A 50 9.27 1.47 4.37
C GLN A 50 8.53 2.78 4.44
N GLU A 51 8.18 3.38 3.30
CA GLU A 51 7.54 4.69 3.36
C GLU A 51 6.71 4.99 2.14
N VAL A 52 5.74 5.90 2.34
CA VAL A 52 5.07 6.60 1.26
C VAL A 52 5.58 8.03 1.34
N THR A 53 6.15 8.54 0.26
CA THR A 53 6.80 9.84 0.28
C THR A 53 5.79 10.97 0.29
N GLU A 54 6.26 12.19 0.57
CA GLU A 54 5.41 13.37 0.49
C GLU A 54 4.96 13.67 -0.92
N ALA A 55 5.64 13.10 -1.91
CA ALA A 55 5.21 13.22 -3.30
C ALA A 55 4.13 12.17 -3.62
N ASP A 56 3.66 11.45 -2.60
CA ASP A 56 2.59 10.47 -2.72
C ASP A 56 2.98 9.27 -3.56
N ASN A 57 4.25 8.87 -3.43
CA ASN A 57 4.74 7.66 -4.08
C ASN A 57 5.14 6.64 -3.04
N ILE A 58 4.84 5.37 -3.32
CA ILE A 58 5.31 4.27 -2.50
C ILE A 58 6.79 4.08 -2.83
N HIS A 59 7.63 4.18 -1.82
CA HIS A 59 9.08 4.27 -2.04
C HIS A 59 9.81 3.12 -1.38
N CYS A 60 10.59 2.39 -2.17
CA CYS A 60 11.45 1.35 -1.67
C CYS A 60 12.85 1.94 -1.43
N LEU A 61 13.29 1.92 -0.18
CA LEU A 61 14.55 2.55 0.18
C LEU A 61 15.79 1.77 -0.27
N CYS A 62 15.61 0.47 -0.59
CA CYS A 62 16.78 -0.35 -0.94
C CYS A 62 17.45 0.11 -2.22
N HIS A 63 16.67 0.44 -3.25
CA HIS A 63 17.23 0.82 -4.54
C HIS A 63 16.53 2.03 -5.16
N GLY A 64 15.61 2.65 -4.43
CA GLY A 64 14.96 3.86 -4.89
C GLY A 64 13.77 3.67 -5.83
N SER A 65 13.27 2.45 -5.96
CA SER A 65 12.08 2.21 -6.79
C SER A 65 10.88 2.94 -6.21
N GLU A 66 10.00 3.46 -7.09
CA GLU A 66 8.80 4.15 -6.67
C GLU A 66 7.60 3.60 -7.41
N PHE A 67 6.47 3.56 -6.71
CA PHE A 67 5.23 3.00 -7.23
C PHE A 67 4.09 3.97 -6.99
N ASP A 68 3.09 3.90 -7.86
CA ASP A 68 1.92 4.79 -7.81
C ASP A 68 0.98 4.35 -6.69
N ILE A 69 0.51 5.31 -5.89
CA ILE A 69 -0.40 4.97 -4.78
C ILE A 69 -1.78 4.54 -5.26
N ALA A 70 -2.18 4.92 -6.47
CA ALA A 70 -3.51 4.60 -6.99
C ALA A 70 -3.53 3.28 -7.73
N THR A 71 -2.41 2.86 -8.32
CA THR A 71 -2.39 1.69 -9.19
C THR A 71 -1.35 0.65 -8.80
N GLY A 72 -0.35 1.02 -8.01
CA GLY A 72 0.76 0.13 -7.67
C GLY A 72 1.77 -0.02 -8.80
N GLU A 73 1.60 0.71 -9.90
CA GLU A 73 2.49 0.59 -11.04
C GLU A 73 3.83 1.25 -10.77
N VAL A 74 4.86 0.77 -11.46
CA VAL A 74 6.20 1.32 -11.32
C VAL A 74 6.24 2.72 -11.88
N LEU A 75 6.70 3.68 -11.08
CA LEU A 75 6.96 5.05 -11.53
C LEU A 75 8.44 5.27 -11.75
N LYS A 76 9.29 4.55 -10.99
CA LYS A 76 10.72 4.71 -11.08
C LYS A 76 11.38 3.38 -10.79
N GLY A 77 12.27 2.95 -11.70
CA GLY A 77 13.03 1.73 -11.52
C GLY A 77 14.02 1.83 -10.39
N PRO A 78 14.73 0.74 -10.14
CA PRO A 78 14.93 -0.41 -11.01
C PRO A 78 13.81 -1.45 -11.04
N ALA A 79 12.78 -1.36 -10.23
CA ALA A 79 11.66 -2.31 -10.32
C ALA A 79 11.00 -2.23 -11.69
N THR A 80 10.56 -3.37 -12.22
CA THR A 80 9.93 -3.44 -13.53
C THR A 80 8.51 -3.98 -13.45
N GLU A 81 8.07 -4.42 -12.28
CA GLU A 81 6.74 -5.00 -12.11
C GLU A 81 5.97 -4.24 -11.05
N PRO A 82 4.64 -4.11 -11.21
CA PRO A 82 3.84 -3.41 -10.21
C PRO A 82 3.79 -4.20 -8.91
N LEU A 83 3.41 -3.51 -7.83
CA LEU A 83 3.19 -4.17 -6.56
C LEU A 83 1.96 -5.05 -6.64
N GLU A 84 1.97 -6.15 -5.90
CA GLU A 84 0.81 -7.01 -5.78
C GLU A 84 -0.30 -6.25 -5.07
N LYS A 85 -1.53 -6.38 -5.57
CA LYS A 85 -2.69 -5.70 -5.01
C LYS A 85 -3.51 -6.64 -4.16
N PHE A 86 -4.06 -6.09 -3.08
CA PHE A 86 -5.00 -6.81 -2.24
C PHE A 86 -6.28 -6.00 -2.12
N GLY A 87 -7.41 -6.69 -1.94
CA GLY A 87 -8.68 -6.01 -1.73
C GLY A 87 -8.85 -5.60 -0.28
N VAL A 88 -9.49 -4.47 -0.06
CA VAL A 88 -9.86 -4.04 1.29
C VAL A 88 -11.30 -3.54 1.28
N THR A 89 -11.95 -3.65 2.43
CA THR A 89 -13.31 -3.16 2.64
C THR A 89 -13.29 -2.27 3.87
N VAL A 90 -13.99 -1.14 3.79
CA VAL A 90 -14.09 -0.24 4.92
C VAL A 90 -15.40 -0.55 5.65
N LYS A 91 -15.29 -0.80 6.96
CA LYS A 91 -16.44 -1.03 7.83
C LYS A 91 -16.35 -0.05 8.98
N GLY A 92 -17.20 0.99 8.92
CA GLY A 92 -17.09 2.09 9.88
C GLY A 92 -15.77 2.80 9.67
N THR A 93 -14.89 2.76 10.66
CA THR A 93 -13.55 3.32 10.53
C THR A 93 -12.48 2.24 10.34
N ASP A 94 -12.89 0.96 10.29
CA ASP A 94 -11.93 -0.15 10.14
C ASP A 94 -11.66 -0.41 8.68
N ILE A 95 -10.39 -0.55 8.33
CA ILE A 95 -9.98 -1.03 7.01
C ILE A 95 -9.68 -2.50 7.17
N VAL A 96 -10.47 -3.33 6.48
CA VAL A 96 -10.44 -4.77 6.62
C VAL A 96 -9.85 -5.37 5.35
N LEU A 97 -8.80 -6.16 5.51
CA LEU A 97 -8.19 -6.85 4.38
C LEU A 97 -9.12 -7.99 3.95
N ASP A 98 -9.50 -8.00 2.68
CA ASP A 98 -10.32 -9.07 2.12
C ASP A 98 -9.45 -10.31 1.98
N GLU A 99 -10.01 -11.47 2.38
CA GLU A 99 -9.27 -12.72 2.25
C GLU A 99 -9.86 -13.52 1.12
N ASP A 100 -8.99 -13.99 0.31
CA ASP A 100 -9.44 -14.81 -0.76
C ASP A 100 -9.39 -16.22 -0.34
N GLU A 101 -9.85 -16.74 -0.59
CA GLU A 101 -9.72 -17.96 -0.33
C GLU A 101 -9.42 -18.64 -0.90
#